data_ffa972f1059850aa2a0f238b99d3a069
#
_entry.id   ffa972f1059850aa2a0f238b99d3a069
#
_cell.length_a   1.000
_cell.length_b   1.000
_cell.length_c   1.000
_cell.angle_alpha   90.00
_cell.angle_beta   90.00
_cell.angle_gamma   90.00
#
_symmetry.space_group_name_H-M   'P 1'
#
loop_
_entity.id
_entity.type
_entity.pdbx_description
1 polymer ?
#
loop_
_entity_poly.entity_id
_entity_poly.type
_entity_poly.pdbx_seq_one_letter_code
_entity_poly.pdbx_strand_id
1 'polypeptide(L)' 'MNTDFPKDPAMLMSFVNMKFRDEGYGSLQELCDALDMDHDQIVAALAKGGFEYNPTTNRIW' A
#
# COMPACT_ATOMS: atom_id res chain seq x y z
N MET A 1 -11.77 2.17 -10.60
CA MET A 1 -10.76 1.94 -9.57
C MET A 1 -11.29 2.21 -8.19
N ASN A 2 -10.88 1.38 -7.24
CA ASN A 2 -11.31 1.53 -5.86
C ASN A 2 -10.51 2.64 -5.18
N THR A 3 -11.21 3.68 -4.70
CA THR A 3 -10.58 4.77 -3.96
C THR A 3 -10.94 4.70 -2.47
N ASP A 4 -11.59 3.61 -2.06
CA ASP A 4 -12.08 3.44 -0.69
C ASP A 4 -10.98 2.83 0.20
N PHE A 5 -9.96 3.62 0.45
CA PHE A 5 -8.84 3.24 1.30
C PHE A 5 -8.53 4.37 2.28
N PRO A 6 -7.83 4.08 3.39
CA PRO A 6 -7.48 5.13 4.36
C PRO A 6 -6.70 6.25 3.68
N LYS A 7 -7.10 7.49 3.93
CA LYS A 7 -6.44 8.65 3.32
C LYS A 7 -5.29 9.16 4.17
N ASP A 8 -5.30 8.86 5.46
CA ASP A 8 -4.20 9.20 6.35
C ASP A 8 -3.00 8.32 6.03
N PRO A 9 -1.81 8.90 5.74
CA PRO A 9 -0.65 8.10 5.34
C PRO A 9 -0.26 7.01 6.35
N ALA A 10 -0.31 7.32 7.65
CA ALA A 10 0.05 6.33 8.68
C ALA A 10 -0.95 5.18 8.72
N MET A 11 -2.23 5.49 8.59
CA MET A 11 -3.27 4.46 8.56
C MET A 11 -3.19 3.64 7.28
N LEU A 12 -2.89 4.29 6.17
CA LEU A 12 -2.71 3.59 4.89
C LEU A 12 -1.52 2.65 4.95
N MET A 13 -0.41 3.11 5.53
CA MET A 13 0.78 2.27 5.71
C MET A 13 0.44 1.02 6.53
N SER A 14 -0.28 1.19 7.63
CA SER A 14 -0.68 0.07 8.47
C SER A 14 -1.60 -0.89 7.73
N PHE A 15 -2.54 -0.35 6.95
CA PHE A 15 -3.47 -1.15 6.15
C PHE A 15 -2.73 -1.99 5.12
N VAL A 16 -1.81 -1.35 4.37
CA VAL A 16 -1.05 -2.04 3.32
C VAL A 16 -0.17 -3.14 3.93
N ASN A 17 0.55 -2.82 5.01
CA ASN A 17 1.41 -3.82 5.66
C ASN A 17 0.61 -4.98 6.24
N MET A 18 -0.59 -4.70 6.76
CA MET A 18 -1.49 -5.75 7.24
C MET A 18 -1.89 -6.69 6.10
N LYS A 19 -2.20 -6.14 4.92
CA LYS A 19 -2.57 -6.95 3.76
C LYS A 19 -1.39 -7.79 3.28
N PHE A 20 -0.18 -7.24 3.27
CA PHE A 20 1.00 -8.03 2.95
C PHE A 20 1.14 -9.22 3.89
N ARG A 21 0.96 -8.99 5.19
CA ARG A 21 1.07 -10.04 6.18
C ARG A 21 -0.03 -11.10 6.03
N ASP A 22 -1.28 -10.66 5.87
CA ASP A 22 -2.43 -11.55 5.90
C ASP A 22 -2.63 -12.30 4.59
N GLU A 23 -2.39 -11.64 3.45
CA GLU A 23 -2.67 -12.22 2.13
C GLU A 23 -1.42 -12.71 1.42
N GLY A 24 -0.25 -12.22 1.81
CA GLY A 24 1.00 -12.70 1.23
C GLY A 24 1.27 -12.24 -0.19
N TYR A 25 0.80 -11.05 -0.56
CA TYR A 25 1.07 -10.52 -1.90
C TYR A 25 2.57 -10.36 -2.13
N GLY A 26 3.01 -10.63 -3.36
CA GLY A 26 4.43 -10.61 -3.69
C GLY A 26 5.00 -9.23 -3.98
N SER A 27 4.14 -8.22 -4.19
CA SER A 27 4.57 -6.86 -4.47
C SER A 27 3.43 -5.89 -4.19
N LEU A 28 3.75 -4.59 -4.12
CA LEU A 28 2.73 -3.56 -3.95
C LEU A 28 1.79 -3.51 -5.15
N GLN A 29 2.32 -3.70 -6.36
CA GLN A 29 1.50 -3.74 -7.56
C GLN A 29 0.49 -4.89 -7.49
N GLU A 30 0.94 -6.05 -7.06
CA GLU A 30 0.06 -7.21 -6.91
C GLU A 30 -1.03 -6.95 -5.88
N LEU A 31 -0.68 -6.33 -4.76
CA LEU A 31 -1.64 -5.95 -3.73
C LEU A 31 -2.69 -4.98 -4.29
N CYS A 32 -2.24 -3.95 -4.99
CA CYS A 32 -3.15 -2.96 -5.56
C CYS A 32 -4.07 -3.58 -6.60
N ASP A 33 -3.55 -4.47 -7.45
CA ASP A 33 -4.36 -5.16 -8.44
C ASP A 33 -5.43 -6.03 -7.78
N ALA A 34 -5.06 -6.75 -6.73
CA ALA A 34 -5.98 -7.63 -6.03
C ALA A 34 -7.10 -6.87 -5.33
N LEU A 35 -6.81 -5.68 -4.84
CA LEU A 35 -7.77 -4.83 -4.12
C LEU A 35 -8.43 -3.79 -5.01
N ASP A 36 -8.14 -3.83 -6.32
CA ASP A 36 -8.68 -2.89 -7.32
C ASP A 36 -8.36 -1.44 -6.94
N MET A 37 -7.12 -1.18 -6.53
CA MET A 37 -6.63 0.14 -6.18
C MET A 37 -5.59 0.62 -7.18
N ASP A 38 -5.50 1.94 -7.36
CA ASP A 38 -4.52 2.54 -8.23
C ASP A 38 -3.16 2.59 -7.52
N HIS A 39 -2.17 1.89 -8.07
CA HIS A 39 -0.83 1.83 -7.49
C HIS A 39 -0.23 3.23 -7.31
N ASP A 40 -0.36 4.10 -8.32
CA ASP A 40 0.23 5.44 -8.25
C ASP A 40 -0.44 6.30 -7.19
N GLN A 41 -1.75 6.16 -7.01
CA GLN A 41 -2.46 6.87 -5.96
C GLN A 41 -2.02 6.41 -4.57
N ILE A 42 -1.82 5.12 -4.41
CA ILE A 42 -1.35 4.56 -3.13
C ILE A 42 0.06 5.08 -2.82
N VAL A 43 0.96 5.04 -3.80
CA VAL A 43 2.33 5.53 -3.61
C VAL A 43 2.32 7.02 -3.26
N ALA A 44 1.52 7.82 -3.96
CA ALA A 44 1.44 9.26 -3.71
C ALA A 44 0.87 9.56 -2.32
N ALA A 45 -0.14 8.81 -1.90
CA ALA A 45 -0.75 9.00 -0.59
C ALA A 45 0.24 8.65 0.53
N LEU A 46 1.01 7.58 0.37
CA LEU A 46 2.03 7.19 1.34
C LEU A 46 3.16 8.21 1.40
N ALA A 47 3.55 8.75 0.25
CA ALA A 47 4.62 9.74 0.18
C ALA A 47 4.30 11.02 0.95
N LYS A 48 3.03 11.37 1.07
CA LYS A 48 2.61 12.53 1.85
C LYS A 48 3.01 12.43 3.32
N GLY A 49 3.11 11.20 3.84
CA GLY A 49 3.55 10.96 5.21
C GLY A 49 5.02 10.58 5.31
N GLY A 50 5.75 10.62 4.19
CA GLY A 50 7.15 10.24 4.17
C GLY A 50 7.38 8.74 4.11
N PHE A 51 6.35 7.97 3.76
CA PHE A 51 6.48 6.52 3.66
C PHE A 51 6.76 6.08 2.24
N GLU A 52 7.58 5.04 2.10
CA GLU A 52 7.94 4.47 0.81
C GLU A 52 7.78 2.96 0.83
N TYR A 53 7.44 2.39 -0.32
CA TYR A 53 7.45 0.95 -0.48
C TYR A 53 8.88 0.45 -0.65
N ASN A 54 9.27 -0.52 0.17
CA ASN A 54 10.57 -1.16 0.08
C ASN A 54 10.40 -2.53 -0.56
N PRO A 55 10.80 -2.70 -1.84
CA PRO A 55 10.62 -3.98 -2.54
C PRO A 55 11.48 -5.11 -1.97
N THR A 56 12.60 -4.78 -1.32
CA THR A 56 13.47 -5.79 -0.72
C THR A 56 12.79 -6.51 0.43
N THR A 57 12.10 -5.75 1.30
CA THR A 57 11.40 -6.32 2.45
C THR A 57 9.92 -6.51 2.17
N ASN A 58 9.41 -6.00 1.05
CA ASN A 58 8.00 -6.05 0.66
C ASN A 58 7.11 -5.40 1.73
N ARG A 59 7.52 -4.24 2.21
CA ARG A 59 6.83 -3.50 3.28
C ARG A 59 6.89 -2.00 3.00
N ILE A 60 6.01 -1.28 3.68
CA ILE A 60 6.01 0.19 3.65
C ILE A 60 6.73 0.69 4.91
N TRP A 61 7.62 1.65 4.72
CA TRP A 61 8.38 2.27 5.81
C TRP A 61 8.11 3.75 5.95
#